data_4bf05c5e18d8b03f0407120d59f50a70
#
_entry.id   4bf05c5e18d8b03f0407120d59f50a70
#
_cell.length_a   1.000
_cell.length_b   1.000
_cell.length_c   1.000
_cell.angle_alpha   90.00
_cell.angle_beta   90.00
_cell.angle_gamma   90.00
#
_symmetry.space_group_name_H-M   'P 1'
#
loop_
_entity.id
_entity.type
_entity.pdbx_description
1 polymer ?
#
loop_
_entity_poly.entity_id
_entity_poly.type
_entity_poly.pdbx_seq_one_letter_code
_entity_poly.pdbx_strand_id
1 'polypeptide(L)'
;MNKAQLLERIGELVREKTIEGISDIRDESDRTGMRIVVEIKRDASGDVVLNQLWRHTRLQPRFPVNMLAMNGGRPDQRGLKDVISAFCEFRREVVTRRSIHLLGKARERAHLLAGLMVALASIDEIIELIKRAPDTETARNELCARSWPAAEVEAFIALIDDPGHEVVDGEYRLSEAQARAILELRLQRLTGMEREKLADETRELAEKIADYLAILGSSERVDEVILEAVSYTHLRAHETYRD
;
A
#
# COMPACT_ATOMS: atom_id res chain seq x y z
N MET A 1 -14.88 6.08 35.89
CA MET A 1 -16.05 6.13 36.82
C MET A 1 -15.54 5.85 38.23
N ASN A 2 -15.95 6.62 39.24
CA ASN A 2 -15.56 6.37 40.61
C ASN A 2 -16.54 5.36 41.24
N LYS A 3 -16.01 4.21 41.71
CA LYS A 3 -16.78 3.09 42.29
C LYS A 3 -17.56 3.53 43.54
N ALA A 4 -16.96 4.29 44.43
CA ALA A 4 -17.61 4.74 45.66
C ALA A 4 -18.82 5.63 45.37
N GLN A 5 -18.71 6.61 44.46
CA GLN A 5 -19.82 7.45 44.03
C GLN A 5 -20.95 6.65 43.37
N LEU A 6 -20.60 5.57 42.64
CA LEU A 6 -21.62 4.70 42.05
C LEU A 6 -22.41 3.95 43.11
N LEU A 7 -21.73 3.38 44.13
CA LEU A 7 -22.38 2.69 45.25
C LEU A 7 -23.29 3.62 46.06
N GLU A 8 -22.79 4.83 46.37
CA GLU A 8 -23.58 5.86 47.04
C GLU A 8 -24.85 6.19 46.25
N ARG A 9 -24.68 6.42 44.93
CA ARG A 9 -25.84 6.75 44.07
C ARG A 9 -26.84 5.61 43.96
N ILE A 10 -26.42 4.37 43.88
CA ILE A 10 -27.32 3.22 43.91
C ILE A 10 -28.08 3.18 45.26
N GLY A 11 -27.38 3.37 46.38
CA GLY A 11 -27.96 3.38 47.71
C GLY A 11 -28.98 4.52 47.89
N GLU A 12 -28.76 5.71 47.31
CA GLU A 12 -29.73 6.80 47.30
C GLU A 12 -31.00 6.43 46.52
N LEU A 13 -30.84 5.89 45.28
CA LEU A 13 -31.94 5.50 44.41
C LEU A 13 -32.80 4.40 45.00
N VAL A 14 -32.21 3.48 45.76
CA VAL A 14 -32.93 2.45 46.51
C VAL A 14 -33.72 3.07 47.67
N ARG A 15 -33.14 4.02 48.43
CA ARG A 15 -33.84 4.76 49.52
C ARG A 15 -34.97 5.61 49.01
N GLU A 16 -34.79 6.26 47.87
CA GLU A 16 -35.79 7.06 47.18
C GLU A 16 -36.88 6.21 46.51
N LYS A 17 -36.76 4.89 46.52
CA LYS A 17 -37.64 3.93 45.82
C LYS A 17 -37.72 4.16 44.30
N THR A 18 -36.70 4.79 43.71
CA THR A 18 -36.56 4.95 42.27
C THR A 18 -36.16 3.63 41.60
N ILE A 19 -35.35 2.86 42.29
CA ILE A 19 -34.98 1.47 41.93
C ILE A 19 -35.55 0.57 42.99
N GLU A 20 -36.42 -0.34 42.57
CA GLU A 20 -37.02 -1.36 43.42
C GLU A 20 -36.39 -2.72 43.15
N GLY A 21 -36.54 -3.68 44.08
CA GLY A 21 -36.10 -5.05 43.90
C GLY A 21 -34.65 -5.32 44.35
N ILE A 22 -33.94 -4.35 44.86
CA ILE A 22 -32.59 -4.53 45.48
C ILE A 22 -32.78 -4.84 46.98
N SER A 23 -32.09 -5.87 47.45
CA SER A 23 -32.04 -6.26 48.87
C SER A 23 -30.79 -5.75 49.55
N ASP A 24 -29.63 -5.91 48.96
CA ASP A 24 -28.35 -5.49 49.52
C ASP A 24 -27.33 -5.17 48.43
N ILE A 25 -26.32 -4.36 48.77
CA ILE A 25 -25.26 -3.95 47.86
C ILE A 25 -23.93 -4.08 48.60
N ARG A 26 -22.97 -4.86 48.01
CA ARG A 26 -21.64 -5.06 48.58
C ARG A 26 -20.56 -4.79 47.59
N ASP A 27 -19.45 -4.25 48.11
CA ASP A 27 -18.21 -4.09 47.37
C ASP A 27 -17.28 -5.26 47.69
N GLU A 28 -17.08 -6.16 46.74
CA GLU A 28 -16.20 -7.31 46.84
C GLU A 28 -14.95 -7.12 45.96
N SER A 29 -14.55 -5.90 45.70
CA SER A 29 -13.36 -5.61 44.88
C SER A 29 -12.09 -6.00 45.62
N ASP A 30 -11.18 -6.64 44.92
CA ASP A 30 -9.87 -7.08 45.42
C ASP A 30 -8.72 -6.75 44.44
N ARG A 31 -7.59 -7.38 44.59
CA ARG A 31 -6.40 -7.21 43.73
C ARG A 31 -6.62 -7.73 42.30
N THR A 32 -7.59 -8.62 42.10
CA THR A 32 -7.87 -9.24 40.80
C THR A 32 -8.81 -8.39 39.96
N GLY A 33 -9.58 -7.48 40.58
CA GLY A 33 -10.47 -6.57 39.87
C GLY A 33 -11.54 -5.88 40.70
N MET A 34 -12.31 -5.02 40.03
CA MET A 34 -13.48 -4.36 40.64
C MET A 34 -14.70 -5.28 40.55
N ARG A 35 -15.31 -5.55 41.70
CA ARG A 35 -16.52 -6.36 41.80
C ARG A 35 -17.54 -5.68 42.72
N ILE A 36 -18.70 -5.35 42.19
CA ILE A 36 -19.86 -4.88 42.94
C ILE A 36 -20.92 -5.98 42.87
N VAL A 37 -21.39 -6.42 44.00
CA VAL A 37 -22.46 -7.44 44.11
C VAL A 37 -23.74 -6.74 44.53
N VAL A 38 -24.79 -6.89 43.73
CA VAL A 38 -26.14 -6.40 44.01
C VAL A 38 -27.03 -7.60 44.24
N GLU A 39 -27.52 -7.77 45.48
CA GLU A 39 -28.49 -8.79 45.82
C GLU A 39 -29.90 -8.32 45.53
N ILE A 40 -30.66 -9.15 44.84
CA ILE A 40 -32.05 -8.85 44.47
C ILE A 40 -33.04 -9.58 45.38
N LYS A 41 -34.21 -8.98 45.56
CA LYS A 41 -35.33 -9.61 46.32
C LYS A 41 -35.86 -10.83 45.54
N ARG A 42 -36.46 -11.75 46.24
CA ARG A 42 -36.97 -13.02 45.65
C ARG A 42 -38.05 -12.83 44.59
N ASP A 43 -38.79 -11.74 44.69
CA ASP A 43 -39.90 -11.34 43.82
C ASP A 43 -39.47 -10.39 42.69
N ALA A 44 -38.18 -10.03 42.61
CA ALA A 44 -37.66 -9.15 41.62
C ALA A 44 -36.93 -9.88 40.47
N SER A 45 -37.06 -9.37 39.23
CA SER A 45 -36.29 -9.84 38.09
C SER A 45 -34.96 -9.12 37.98
N GLY A 46 -33.86 -9.87 37.83
CA GLY A 46 -32.50 -9.36 37.65
C GLY A 46 -32.38 -8.43 36.44
N ASP A 47 -33.00 -8.75 35.32
CA ASP A 47 -32.97 -7.93 34.10
C ASP A 47 -33.67 -6.59 34.28
N VAL A 48 -34.74 -6.55 35.02
CA VAL A 48 -35.48 -5.28 35.32
C VAL A 48 -34.60 -4.40 36.21
N VAL A 49 -33.99 -4.95 37.26
CA VAL A 49 -33.09 -4.21 38.15
C VAL A 49 -31.87 -3.69 37.36
N LEU A 50 -31.27 -4.52 36.52
CA LEU A 50 -30.14 -4.12 35.69
C LEU A 50 -30.49 -2.98 34.72
N ASN A 51 -31.63 -3.05 34.06
CA ASN A 51 -32.11 -2.00 33.19
C ASN A 51 -32.39 -0.69 33.93
N GLN A 52 -32.91 -0.76 35.17
CA GLN A 52 -33.10 0.41 36.05
C GLN A 52 -31.72 1.00 36.44
N LEU A 53 -30.74 0.17 36.78
CA LEU A 53 -29.39 0.61 37.09
C LEU A 53 -28.74 1.34 35.90
N TRP A 54 -28.84 0.80 34.69
CA TRP A 54 -28.34 1.47 33.48
C TRP A 54 -28.99 2.81 33.23
N ARG A 55 -30.31 2.92 33.48
CA ARG A 55 -31.09 4.12 33.21
C ARG A 55 -30.81 5.23 34.23
N HIS A 56 -30.64 4.90 35.51
CA HIS A 56 -30.58 5.86 36.60
C HIS A 56 -29.19 6.10 37.18
N THR A 57 -28.17 5.32 36.74
CA THR A 57 -26.82 5.45 37.18
C THR A 57 -25.83 5.69 36.01
N ARG A 58 -24.54 5.90 36.33
CA ARG A 58 -23.48 6.04 35.37
C ARG A 58 -22.83 4.70 34.99
N LEU A 59 -23.53 3.58 35.14
CA LEU A 59 -23.02 2.27 34.68
C LEU A 59 -22.79 2.22 33.16
N GLN A 60 -23.60 2.98 32.42
CA GLN A 60 -23.44 3.15 30.96
C GLN A 60 -23.28 4.65 30.63
N PRO A 61 -22.08 5.21 30.81
CA PRO A 61 -21.86 6.62 30.50
C PRO A 61 -21.77 6.85 28.99
N ARG A 62 -22.21 8.02 28.55
CA ARG A 62 -21.90 8.50 27.20
C ARG A 62 -20.49 9.05 27.20
N PHE A 63 -19.66 8.59 26.30
CA PHE A 63 -18.33 9.13 26.08
C PHE A 63 -18.33 10.01 24.83
N PRO A 64 -18.29 11.34 24.98
CA PRO A 64 -18.18 12.24 23.84
C PRO A 64 -16.78 12.09 23.23
N VAL A 65 -16.74 11.59 22.00
CA VAL A 65 -15.48 11.50 21.25
C VAL A 65 -15.20 12.87 20.62
N ASN A 66 -14.08 13.48 21.00
CA ASN A 66 -13.58 14.70 20.40
C ASN A 66 -12.33 14.35 19.57
N MET A 67 -12.54 14.12 18.27
CA MET A 67 -11.44 13.76 17.35
C MET A 67 -10.88 15.04 16.73
N LEU A 68 -9.81 15.56 17.32
CA LEU A 68 -9.01 16.65 16.76
C LEU A 68 -7.80 16.03 16.07
N ALA A 69 -7.64 16.28 14.77
CA ALA A 69 -6.53 15.77 13.97
C ALA A 69 -5.99 16.86 13.03
N MET A 70 -4.72 16.69 12.62
CA MET A 70 -4.15 17.54 11.58
C MET A 70 -4.59 17.06 10.20
N ASN A 71 -5.22 17.93 9.42
CA ASN A 71 -5.58 17.67 8.04
C ASN A 71 -5.11 18.82 7.15
N GLY A 72 -4.28 18.51 6.14
CA GLY A 72 -3.70 19.52 5.27
C GLY A 72 -2.90 20.61 6.01
N GLY A 73 -2.24 20.25 7.13
CA GLY A 73 -1.45 21.17 7.95
C GLY A 73 -2.27 22.05 8.92
N ARG A 74 -3.58 21.85 9.01
CA ARG A 74 -4.48 22.58 9.93
C ARG A 74 -5.12 21.63 10.92
N PRO A 75 -5.25 22.02 12.21
CA PRO A 75 -6.03 21.27 13.18
C PRO A 75 -7.52 21.38 12.82
N ASP A 76 -8.20 20.24 12.76
CA ASP A 76 -9.61 20.16 12.40
C ASP A 76 -10.33 19.14 13.29
N GLN A 77 -11.50 19.52 13.81
CA GLN A 77 -12.32 18.62 14.62
C GLN A 77 -13.32 17.93 13.70
N ARG A 78 -13.20 16.62 13.59
CA ARG A 78 -13.98 15.82 12.63
C ARG A 78 -14.81 14.74 13.28
N GLY A 79 -15.89 14.36 12.62
CA GLY A 79 -16.65 13.17 12.93
C GLY A 79 -15.92 11.89 12.45
N LEU A 80 -16.35 10.73 12.93
CA LEU A 80 -15.75 9.44 12.55
C LEU A 80 -15.76 9.23 11.03
N LYS A 81 -16.87 9.55 10.37
CA LYS A 81 -16.99 9.42 8.90
C LYS A 81 -15.96 10.28 8.18
N ASP A 82 -15.76 11.52 8.62
CA ASP A 82 -14.84 12.47 7.97
C ASP A 82 -13.38 12.04 8.15
N VAL A 83 -13.04 11.47 9.31
CA VAL A 83 -11.71 10.91 9.56
C VAL A 83 -11.44 9.72 8.65
N ILE A 84 -12.40 8.81 8.50
CA ILE A 84 -12.27 7.65 7.58
C ILE A 84 -12.16 8.13 6.14
N SER A 85 -12.97 9.09 5.71
CA SER A 85 -12.90 9.65 4.36
C SER A 85 -11.55 10.28 4.07
N ALA A 86 -11.05 11.12 4.98
CA ALA A 86 -9.74 11.74 4.86
C ALA A 86 -8.59 10.69 4.80
N PHE A 87 -8.71 9.60 5.56
CA PHE A 87 -7.77 8.50 5.49
C PHE A 87 -7.79 7.80 4.12
N CYS A 88 -8.97 7.53 3.58
CA CYS A 88 -9.11 6.92 2.26
C CYS A 88 -8.52 7.82 1.15
N GLU A 89 -8.79 9.13 1.19
CA GLU A 89 -8.23 10.10 0.25
C GLU A 89 -6.70 10.12 0.33
N PHE A 90 -6.15 10.18 1.54
CA PHE A 90 -4.71 10.12 1.75
C PHE A 90 -4.11 8.81 1.21
N ARG A 91 -4.78 7.67 1.42
CA ARG A 91 -4.31 6.39 0.89
C ARG A 91 -4.31 6.36 -0.64
N ARG A 92 -5.34 6.91 -1.29
CA ARG A 92 -5.37 7.04 -2.76
C ARG A 92 -4.18 7.86 -3.26
N GLU A 93 -3.91 9.01 -2.65
CA GLU A 93 -2.74 9.84 -3.00
C GLU A 93 -1.44 9.05 -2.88
N VAL A 94 -1.24 8.35 -1.75
CA VAL A 94 -0.02 7.58 -1.50
C VAL A 94 0.15 6.45 -2.51
N VAL A 95 -0.91 5.69 -2.83
CA VAL A 95 -0.86 4.61 -3.82
C VAL A 95 -0.55 5.17 -5.21
N THR A 96 -1.20 6.25 -5.62
CA THR A 96 -0.93 6.92 -6.89
C THR A 96 0.52 7.38 -7.00
N ARG A 97 1.04 8.09 -6.00
CA ARG A 97 2.44 8.56 -5.98
C ARG A 97 3.44 7.41 -6.00
N ARG A 98 3.15 6.34 -5.25
CA ARG A 98 3.97 5.12 -5.26
C ARG A 98 3.97 4.47 -6.65
N SER A 99 2.81 4.35 -7.30
CA SER A 99 2.69 3.75 -8.63
C SER A 99 3.44 4.57 -9.69
N ILE A 100 3.36 5.90 -9.66
CA ILE A 100 4.13 6.78 -10.55
C ILE A 100 5.64 6.55 -10.37
N HIS A 101 6.11 6.49 -9.14
CA HIS A 101 7.54 6.28 -8.86
C HIS A 101 8.02 4.90 -9.33
N LEU A 102 7.23 3.85 -9.09
CA LEU A 102 7.57 2.49 -9.50
C LEU A 102 7.49 2.33 -11.03
N LEU A 103 6.53 2.98 -11.68
CA LEU A 103 6.44 3.05 -13.14
C LEU A 103 7.70 3.68 -13.74
N GLY A 104 8.14 4.82 -13.20
CA GLY A 104 9.37 5.48 -13.64
C GLY A 104 10.59 4.55 -13.54
N LYS A 105 10.78 3.89 -12.39
CA LYS A 105 11.87 2.91 -12.23
C LYS A 105 11.77 1.71 -13.16
N ALA A 106 10.56 1.20 -13.39
CA ALA A 106 10.34 0.10 -14.32
C ALA A 106 10.66 0.51 -15.77
N ARG A 107 10.24 1.72 -16.18
CA ARG A 107 10.53 2.28 -17.51
C ARG A 107 12.03 2.53 -17.71
N GLU A 108 12.74 3.08 -16.72
CA GLU A 108 14.21 3.25 -16.77
C GLU A 108 14.92 1.92 -16.98
N ARG A 109 14.51 0.88 -16.26
CA ARG A 109 15.09 -0.46 -16.41
C ARG A 109 14.72 -1.09 -17.76
N ALA A 110 13.47 -0.95 -18.18
CA ALA A 110 12.97 -1.44 -19.46
C ALA A 110 13.69 -0.76 -20.63
N HIS A 111 13.96 0.55 -20.55
CA HIS A 111 14.73 1.28 -21.53
C HIS A 111 16.13 0.67 -21.75
N LEU A 112 16.86 0.36 -20.67
CA LEU A 112 18.15 -0.29 -20.78
C LEU A 112 18.05 -1.70 -21.38
N LEU A 113 17.03 -2.48 -20.97
CA LEU A 113 16.83 -3.84 -21.52
C LEU A 113 16.46 -3.82 -22.99
N ALA A 114 15.63 -2.86 -23.43
CA ALA A 114 15.29 -2.70 -24.86
C ALA A 114 16.56 -2.50 -25.70
N GLY A 115 17.47 -1.62 -25.26
CA GLY A 115 18.76 -1.43 -25.94
C GLY A 115 19.61 -2.70 -25.96
N LEU A 116 19.64 -3.46 -24.87
CA LEU A 116 20.37 -4.73 -24.82
C LEU A 116 19.76 -5.80 -25.73
N MET A 117 18.42 -5.87 -25.84
CA MET A 117 17.73 -6.77 -26.75
C MET A 117 18.01 -6.43 -28.21
N VAL A 118 17.96 -5.15 -28.59
CA VAL A 118 18.35 -4.67 -29.92
C VAL A 118 19.82 -5.02 -30.21
N ALA A 119 20.71 -4.83 -29.25
CA ALA A 119 22.11 -5.18 -29.39
C ALA A 119 22.34 -6.67 -29.57
N LEU A 120 21.59 -7.51 -28.88
CA LEU A 120 21.69 -8.97 -29.02
C LEU A 120 21.17 -9.48 -30.38
N ALA A 121 20.18 -8.80 -30.96
CA ALA A 121 19.68 -9.12 -32.30
C ALA A 121 20.72 -8.79 -33.39
N SER A 122 21.54 -7.75 -33.20
CA SER A 122 22.57 -7.29 -34.15
C SER A 122 24.01 -7.45 -33.61
N ILE A 123 24.24 -8.48 -32.80
CA ILE A 123 25.47 -8.60 -32.00
C ILE A 123 26.76 -8.64 -32.84
N ASP A 124 26.76 -9.32 -33.99
CA ASP A 124 27.92 -9.42 -34.86
C ASP A 124 28.34 -8.06 -35.41
N GLU A 125 27.38 -7.25 -35.85
CA GLU A 125 27.65 -5.91 -36.34
C GLU A 125 28.18 -4.98 -35.26
N ILE A 126 27.63 -5.11 -34.04
CA ILE A 126 28.07 -4.32 -32.87
C ILE A 126 29.49 -4.70 -32.46
N ILE A 127 29.83 -5.99 -32.46
CA ILE A 127 31.20 -6.45 -32.18
C ILE A 127 32.18 -5.90 -33.22
N GLU A 128 31.82 -5.93 -34.50
CA GLU A 128 32.68 -5.37 -35.54
C GLU A 128 32.86 -3.85 -35.39
N LEU A 129 31.82 -3.13 -35.07
CA LEU A 129 31.87 -1.68 -34.80
C LEU A 129 32.82 -1.38 -33.64
N ILE A 130 32.64 -2.08 -32.49
CA ILE A 130 33.50 -1.89 -31.31
C ILE A 130 34.98 -2.22 -31.61
N LYS A 131 35.26 -3.26 -32.40
CA LYS A 131 36.64 -3.60 -32.79
C LYS A 131 37.30 -2.57 -33.70
N ARG A 132 36.54 -1.87 -34.52
CA ARG A 132 37.04 -0.81 -35.44
C ARG A 132 37.23 0.54 -34.77
N ALA A 133 36.49 0.79 -33.70
CA ALA A 133 36.58 2.07 -33.00
C ALA A 133 37.91 2.24 -32.26
N PRO A 134 38.56 3.41 -32.35
CA PRO A 134 39.86 3.66 -31.72
C PRO A 134 39.77 3.82 -30.21
N ASP A 135 38.60 4.22 -29.69
CA ASP A 135 38.33 4.42 -28.27
C ASP A 135 36.84 4.19 -27.94
N THR A 136 36.55 4.07 -26.65
CA THR A 136 35.20 3.79 -26.13
C THR A 136 34.20 4.94 -26.42
N GLU A 137 34.67 6.18 -26.48
CA GLU A 137 33.83 7.35 -26.75
C GLU A 137 33.35 7.35 -28.20
N THR A 138 34.26 7.08 -29.13
CA THR A 138 33.96 6.93 -30.57
C THR A 138 32.99 5.75 -30.77
N ALA A 139 33.23 4.60 -30.15
CA ALA A 139 32.34 3.45 -30.22
C ALA A 139 30.91 3.81 -29.74
N ARG A 140 30.79 4.50 -28.62
CA ARG A 140 29.50 4.95 -28.08
C ARG A 140 28.77 5.88 -29.08
N ASN A 141 29.48 6.87 -29.61
CA ASN A 141 28.90 7.83 -30.55
C ASN A 141 28.44 7.16 -31.85
N GLU A 142 29.20 6.21 -32.37
CA GLU A 142 28.83 5.42 -33.56
C GLU A 142 27.62 4.52 -33.28
N LEU A 143 27.52 3.89 -32.09
CA LEU A 143 26.36 3.11 -31.68
C LEU A 143 25.07 3.94 -31.64
N CYS A 144 25.15 5.17 -31.12
CA CYS A 144 24.00 6.10 -31.04
C CYS A 144 23.63 6.74 -32.41
N ALA A 145 24.61 6.94 -33.30
CA ALA A 145 24.39 7.55 -34.59
C ALA A 145 23.72 6.62 -35.61
N ARG A 146 23.91 5.30 -35.43
CA ARG A 146 23.38 4.27 -36.33
C ARG A 146 21.99 3.81 -35.91
N SER A 147 21.15 3.50 -36.90
CA SER A 147 19.85 2.85 -36.70
C SER A 147 20.03 1.32 -36.67
N TRP A 148 19.27 0.66 -35.78
CA TRP A 148 19.35 -0.77 -35.54
C TRP A 148 17.99 -1.44 -35.74
N PRO A 149 17.89 -2.62 -36.32
CA PRO A 149 16.62 -3.33 -36.47
C PRO A 149 16.02 -3.68 -35.11
N ALA A 150 14.75 -3.34 -34.91
CA ALA A 150 14.07 -3.48 -33.61
C ALA A 150 12.66 -4.07 -33.72
N ALA A 151 12.32 -4.71 -34.82
CA ALA A 151 10.98 -5.26 -35.07
C ALA A 151 10.52 -6.25 -33.97
N GLU A 152 11.43 -7.04 -33.41
CA GLU A 152 11.11 -8.02 -32.36
C GLU A 152 10.81 -7.39 -30.99
N VAL A 153 11.26 -6.17 -30.75
CA VAL A 153 11.13 -5.46 -29.47
C VAL A 153 10.25 -4.21 -29.56
N GLU A 154 9.65 -3.94 -30.69
CA GLU A 154 8.82 -2.75 -30.95
C GLU A 154 7.67 -2.61 -29.93
N ALA A 155 6.91 -3.69 -29.69
CA ALA A 155 5.83 -3.69 -28.72
C ALA A 155 6.28 -3.38 -27.31
N PHE A 156 7.50 -3.81 -26.92
CA PHE A 156 8.07 -3.51 -25.62
C PHE A 156 8.56 -2.06 -25.53
N ILE A 157 9.19 -1.55 -26.59
CA ILE A 157 9.62 -0.14 -26.65
C ILE A 157 8.41 0.79 -26.55
N ALA A 158 7.29 0.47 -27.21
CA ALA A 158 6.06 1.25 -27.11
C ALA A 158 5.49 1.37 -25.69
N LEU A 159 5.70 0.36 -24.81
CA LEU A 159 5.30 0.43 -23.40
C LEU A 159 6.16 1.37 -22.55
N ILE A 160 7.40 1.61 -22.97
CA ILE A 160 8.34 2.49 -22.26
C ILE A 160 7.90 3.94 -22.40
N ASP A 161 7.32 4.31 -23.56
CA ASP A 161 6.77 5.65 -23.83
C ASP A 161 7.83 6.75 -23.60
N ASP A 162 9.02 6.56 -24.24
CA ASP A 162 10.16 7.50 -24.15
C ASP A 162 10.15 8.43 -25.38
N PRO A 163 9.76 9.71 -25.19
CA PRO A 163 9.72 10.65 -26.28
C PRO A 163 11.14 10.97 -26.80
N GLY A 164 11.53 10.38 -27.90
CA GLY A 164 12.83 10.53 -28.54
C GLY A 164 13.53 9.22 -28.87
N HIS A 165 13.02 8.11 -28.39
CA HIS A 165 13.53 6.76 -28.66
C HIS A 165 12.37 5.83 -29.09
N GLU A 166 11.68 6.25 -30.13
CA GLU A 166 10.59 5.47 -30.77
C GLU A 166 11.16 4.62 -31.91
N VAL A 167 10.48 3.52 -32.21
CA VAL A 167 10.78 2.72 -33.42
C VAL A 167 10.14 3.40 -34.62
N VAL A 168 10.95 3.75 -35.63
CA VAL A 168 10.50 4.36 -36.87
C VAL A 168 10.86 3.42 -38.02
N ASP A 169 9.88 2.98 -38.80
CA ASP A 169 10.05 2.07 -39.92
C ASP A 169 10.77 0.73 -39.56
N GLY A 170 10.59 0.23 -38.31
CA GLY A 170 11.26 -0.97 -37.80
C GLY A 170 12.69 -0.75 -37.35
N GLU A 171 13.18 0.49 -37.38
CA GLU A 171 14.52 0.89 -36.92
C GLU A 171 14.45 1.65 -35.60
N TYR A 172 15.47 1.45 -34.77
CA TYR A 172 15.60 2.07 -33.46
C TYR A 172 16.98 2.71 -33.29
N ARG A 173 17.02 3.89 -32.68
CA ARG A 173 18.26 4.56 -32.31
C ARG A 173 18.55 4.40 -30.84
N LEU A 174 19.74 3.89 -30.52
CA LEU A 174 20.18 3.67 -29.15
C LEU A 174 20.42 5.02 -28.44
N SER A 175 19.99 5.13 -27.20
CA SER A 175 20.35 6.24 -26.32
C SER A 175 21.79 6.09 -25.81
N GLU A 176 22.35 7.21 -25.31
CA GLU A 176 23.68 7.18 -24.72
C GLU A 176 23.78 6.20 -23.51
N ALA A 177 22.72 6.11 -22.70
CA ALA A 177 22.64 5.20 -21.57
C ALA A 177 22.64 3.72 -22.04
N GLN A 178 21.89 3.42 -23.09
CA GLN A 178 21.88 2.09 -23.70
C GLN A 178 23.22 1.72 -24.32
N ALA A 179 23.82 2.63 -25.10
CA ALA A 179 25.14 2.41 -25.70
C ALA A 179 26.22 2.16 -24.63
N ARG A 180 26.17 2.87 -23.52
CA ARG A 180 27.06 2.63 -22.38
C ARG A 180 26.83 1.25 -21.76
N ALA A 181 25.58 0.86 -21.55
CA ALA A 181 25.24 -0.46 -21.02
C ALA A 181 25.68 -1.60 -21.95
N ILE A 182 25.60 -1.38 -23.27
CA ILE A 182 26.11 -2.34 -24.29
C ILE A 182 27.64 -2.48 -24.21
N LEU A 183 28.37 -1.38 -24.10
CA LEU A 183 29.81 -1.40 -23.98
C LEU A 183 30.32 -2.02 -22.66
N GLU A 184 29.53 -1.95 -21.61
CA GLU A 184 29.80 -2.59 -20.31
C GLU A 184 29.42 -4.09 -20.27
N LEU A 185 28.77 -4.63 -21.33
CA LEU A 185 28.40 -6.04 -21.42
C LEU A 185 29.62 -6.94 -21.42
N ARG A 186 29.67 -7.88 -20.48
CA ARG A 186 30.68 -8.92 -20.48
C ARG A 186 30.32 -10.01 -21.52
N LEU A 187 31.29 -10.50 -22.27
CA LEU A 187 31.10 -11.57 -23.23
C LEU A 187 30.41 -12.83 -22.67
N GLN A 188 30.56 -13.09 -21.37
CA GLN A 188 29.86 -14.18 -20.67
C GLN A 188 28.33 -14.02 -20.66
N ARG A 189 27.78 -12.82 -20.82
CA ARG A 189 26.34 -12.55 -20.90
C ARG A 189 25.72 -12.80 -22.28
N LEU A 190 26.52 -13.21 -23.24
CA LEU A 190 26.06 -13.54 -24.59
C LEU A 190 25.65 -15.02 -24.74
N THR A 191 25.70 -15.81 -23.67
CA THR A 191 25.25 -17.21 -23.67
C THR A 191 23.74 -17.32 -23.83
N GLY A 192 23.27 -18.46 -24.38
CA GLY A 192 21.81 -18.70 -24.56
C GLY A 192 21.01 -18.56 -23.28
N MET A 193 21.53 -19.06 -22.14
CA MET A 193 20.87 -18.93 -20.82
C MET A 193 20.71 -17.48 -20.36
N GLU A 194 21.66 -16.62 -20.68
CA GLU A 194 21.55 -15.19 -20.29
C GLU A 194 20.56 -14.43 -21.20
N ARG A 195 20.45 -14.84 -22.48
CA ARG A 195 19.40 -14.30 -23.38
C ARG A 195 18.01 -14.65 -22.90
N GLU A 196 17.79 -15.89 -22.42
CA GLU A 196 16.51 -16.30 -21.83
C GLU A 196 16.18 -15.49 -20.59
N LYS A 197 17.13 -15.26 -19.69
CA LYS A 197 16.93 -14.41 -18.50
C LYS A 197 16.57 -12.97 -18.85
N LEU A 198 17.20 -12.39 -19.88
CA LEU A 198 16.86 -11.06 -20.35
C LEU A 198 15.44 -11.01 -20.93
N ALA A 199 15.03 -12.03 -21.68
CA ALA A 199 13.69 -12.14 -22.22
C ALA A 199 12.65 -12.31 -21.11
N ASP A 200 12.94 -13.10 -20.08
CA ASP A 200 12.06 -13.26 -18.92
C ASP A 200 11.94 -11.96 -18.10
N GLU A 201 13.07 -11.28 -17.83
CA GLU A 201 13.07 -9.97 -17.16
C GLU A 201 12.26 -8.92 -17.95
N THR A 202 12.38 -8.95 -19.29
CA THR A 202 11.63 -8.07 -20.18
C THR A 202 10.13 -8.31 -20.06
N ARG A 203 9.72 -9.58 -20.03
CA ARG A 203 8.30 -9.96 -19.87
C ARG A 203 7.74 -9.53 -18.51
N GLU A 204 8.48 -9.79 -17.43
CA GLU A 204 8.08 -9.36 -16.08
C GLU A 204 7.94 -7.83 -15.97
N LEU A 205 8.85 -7.07 -16.60
CA LEU A 205 8.78 -5.62 -16.59
C LEU A 205 7.60 -5.11 -17.42
N ALA A 206 7.31 -5.73 -18.56
CA ALA A 206 6.15 -5.39 -19.36
C ALA A 206 4.84 -5.57 -18.57
N GLU A 207 4.71 -6.69 -17.85
CA GLU A 207 3.56 -6.94 -16.97
C GLU A 207 3.45 -5.91 -15.85
N LYS A 208 4.58 -5.58 -15.19
CA LYS A 208 4.61 -4.56 -14.13
C LYS A 208 4.25 -3.16 -14.64
N ILE A 209 4.76 -2.77 -15.81
CA ILE A 209 4.43 -1.47 -16.43
C ILE A 209 2.94 -1.42 -16.77
N ALA A 210 2.39 -2.49 -17.36
CA ALA A 210 0.98 -2.58 -17.70
C ALA A 210 0.09 -2.49 -16.44
N ASP A 211 0.46 -3.16 -15.33
CA ASP A 211 -0.28 -3.07 -14.06
C ASP A 211 -0.23 -1.65 -13.47
N TYR A 212 0.96 -1.00 -13.45
CA TYR A 212 1.05 0.38 -12.96
C TYR A 212 0.25 1.37 -13.81
N LEU A 213 0.23 1.18 -15.13
CA LEU A 213 -0.60 1.99 -16.03
C LEU A 213 -2.10 1.76 -15.78
N ALA A 214 -2.52 0.52 -15.54
CA ALA A 214 -3.89 0.19 -15.17
C ALA A 214 -4.30 0.82 -13.83
N ILE A 215 -3.42 0.78 -12.82
CA ILE A 215 -3.65 1.44 -11.53
C ILE A 215 -3.79 2.96 -11.71
N LEU A 216 -2.92 3.59 -12.50
CA LEU A 216 -2.95 5.04 -12.72
C LEU A 216 -4.12 5.49 -13.62
N GLY A 217 -4.65 4.60 -14.44
CA GLY A 217 -5.77 4.86 -15.37
C GLY A 217 -7.16 4.74 -14.72
N SER A 218 -7.31 4.11 -13.53
CA SER A 218 -8.59 3.85 -12.90
C SER A 218 -8.57 4.08 -11.39
N SER A 219 -9.50 4.92 -10.91
CA SER A 219 -9.71 5.13 -9.46
C SER A 219 -10.18 3.86 -8.75
N GLU A 220 -10.94 3.01 -9.46
CA GLU A 220 -11.44 1.73 -8.95
C GLU A 220 -10.28 0.77 -8.69
N ARG A 221 -9.32 0.72 -9.61
CA ARG A 221 -8.12 -0.11 -9.44
C ARG A 221 -7.24 0.37 -8.27
N VAL A 222 -7.14 1.69 -8.06
CA VAL A 222 -6.47 2.25 -6.86
C VAL A 222 -7.18 1.80 -5.58
N ASP A 223 -8.51 1.80 -5.55
CA ASP A 223 -9.30 1.36 -4.39
C ASP A 223 -9.15 -0.14 -4.14
N GLU A 224 -9.07 -0.97 -5.19
CA GLU A 224 -8.75 -2.41 -5.06
C GLU A 224 -7.38 -2.64 -4.40
N VAL A 225 -6.35 -1.94 -4.84
CA VAL A 225 -5.00 -2.02 -4.23
C VAL A 225 -5.03 -1.62 -2.75
N ILE A 226 -5.83 -0.61 -2.38
CA ILE A 226 -6.01 -0.22 -0.99
C ILE A 226 -6.71 -1.32 -0.19
N LEU A 227 -7.77 -1.93 -0.74
CA LEU A 227 -8.50 -3.03 -0.10
C LEU A 227 -7.61 -4.26 0.11
N GLU A 228 -6.83 -4.65 -0.88
CA GLU A 228 -5.86 -5.75 -0.77
C GLU A 228 -4.87 -5.50 0.37
N ALA A 229 -4.29 -4.28 0.45
CA ALA A 229 -3.33 -3.92 1.48
C ALA A 229 -3.95 -3.94 2.88
N VAL A 230 -5.19 -3.46 3.05
CA VAL A 230 -5.90 -3.46 4.34
C VAL A 230 -6.28 -4.88 4.76
N SER A 231 -6.78 -5.70 3.83
CA SER A 231 -7.13 -7.09 4.09
C SER A 231 -5.93 -7.91 4.55
N TYR A 232 -4.78 -7.74 3.90
CA TYR A 232 -3.54 -8.41 4.27
C TYR A 232 -3.07 -8.05 5.69
N THR A 233 -3.11 -6.77 6.07
CA THR A 233 -2.70 -6.32 7.41
C THR A 233 -3.65 -6.83 8.49
N HIS A 234 -4.96 -6.94 8.18
CA HIS A 234 -5.96 -7.42 9.12
C HIS A 234 -5.85 -8.94 9.36
N LEU A 235 -5.63 -9.72 8.32
CA LEU A 235 -5.38 -11.16 8.43
C LEU A 235 -4.14 -11.46 9.27
N ARG A 236 -3.06 -10.73 9.06
CA ARG A 236 -1.81 -10.92 9.80
C ARG A 236 -1.91 -10.54 11.28
N ALA A 237 -2.72 -9.55 11.63
CA ALA A 237 -2.98 -9.18 13.03
C ALA A 237 -3.73 -10.28 13.80
N HIS A 238 -4.54 -11.10 13.12
CA HIS A 238 -5.21 -12.25 13.73
C HIS A 238 -4.31 -13.47 13.92
N GLU A 239 -3.26 -13.63 13.11
CA GLU A 239 -2.30 -14.72 13.25
C GLU A 239 -1.36 -14.53 14.45
N THR A 240 -0.98 -13.30 14.79
CA THR A 240 -0.09 -12.98 15.93
C THR A 240 -0.76 -13.10 17.30
N TYR A 241 -2.08 -13.30 17.38
CA TYR A 241 -2.82 -13.53 18.65
C TYR A 241 -3.07 -15.01 18.96
N ARG A 242 -2.50 -15.95 18.20
CA ARG A 242 -2.71 -17.41 18.36
C ARG A 242 -1.55 -18.16 18.98
N ASP A 243 -0.46 -17.46 19.35
CA ASP A 243 0.70 -18.05 20.06
C ASP A 243 0.71 -17.67 21.55
#